data_0f168a02493a4191154d7a4a9d064d7d
#
_entry.id   0f168a02493a4191154d7a4a9d064d7d
#
_cell.length_a   1.000
_cell.length_b   1.000
_cell.length_c   1.000
_cell.angle_alpha   90.00
_cell.angle_beta   90.00
_cell.angle_gamma   90.00
#
_symmetry.space_group_name_H-M   'P 1'
#
loop_
_entity.id
_entity.type
_entity.pdbx_description
1 polymer ?
#
loop_
_entity_poly.entity_id
_entity_poly.type
_entity_poly.pdbx_seq_one_letter_code
_entity_poly.pdbx_strand_id
1 'polypeptide(L)'
;MKPKNIFLVRHGQSEGNVNYEFYNQKPDYTLQLTELGKEQALEAGKNLIEKIGFDKKVMFYISPLWRTRQTFEGIYKSFNPSMVTYREDPRIREQEWGHLRNPAECDRVEKEREEFGTFYYRIPDGESCADVYDRASDFFNTLHRDFEKTEFPENCVIVTHGTSIRCILMRWFHLTVEEFEESANPKNCEIFQMQLQDNGKYKLLTPLSYKEPKSIYKFNWENPCKNINL
;
A
#
# COMPACT_ATOMS: atom_id res chain seq x y z
N MET A 1 18.19 -14.64 -3.49
CA MET A 1 17.11 -15.55 -3.97
C MET A 1 15.78 -14.82 -3.80
N LYS A 2 14.89 -14.82 -4.80
CA LYS A 2 13.58 -14.15 -4.67
C LYS A 2 12.81 -14.74 -3.47
N PRO A 3 12.16 -13.93 -2.62
CA PRO A 3 11.34 -14.46 -1.54
C PRO A 3 10.18 -15.30 -2.08
N LYS A 4 9.78 -16.33 -1.34
CA LYS A 4 8.60 -17.15 -1.70
C LYS A 4 7.31 -16.35 -1.55
N ASN A 5 7.25 -15.52 -0.51
CA ASN A 5 6.09 -14.70 -0.21
C ASN A 5 6.46 -13.23 0.00
N ILE A 6 5.67 -12.36 -0.58
CA ILE A 6 5.69 -10.92 -0.31
C ILE A 6 4.29 -10.56 0.21
N PHE A 7 4.24 -9.93 1.38
CA PHE A 7 3.00 -9.46 1.98
C PHE A 7 3.00 -7.93 2.00
N LEU A 8 1.92 -7.32 1.52
CA LEU A 8 1.67 -5.90 1.70
C LEU A 8 0.60 -5.74 2.78
N VAL A 9 0.86 -4.89 3.76
CA VAL A 9 -0.05 -4.67 4.90
C VAL A 9 -0.36 -3.20 5.00
N ARG A 10 -1.65 -2.82 4.94
CA ARG A 10 -2.07 -1.47 5.28
C ARG A 10 -2.00 -1.25 6.79
N HIS A 11 -1.59 -0.08 7.24
CA HIS A 11 -1.62 0.27 8.66
C HIS A 11 -3.01 0.08 9.29
N GLY A 12 -3.06 -0.16 10.60
CA GLY A 12 -4.28 -0.21 11.39
C GLY A 12 -5.02 1.14 11.41
N GLN A 13 -6.24 1.15 11.90
CA GLN A 13 -7.03 2.38 12.00
C GLN A 13 -6.24 3.47 12.75
N SER A 14 -6.08 4.63 12.12
CA SER A 14 -5.38 5.78 12.70
C SER A 14 -6.35 6.90 13.08
N GLU A 15 -5.86 7.85 13.86
CA GLU A 15 -6.58 9.09 14.20
C GLU A 15 -7.14 9.77 12.95
N GLY A 16 -6.35 9.88 11.87
CA GLY A 16 -6.77 10.48 10.62
C GLY A 16 -7.84 9.67 9.86
N ASN A 17 -8.01 8.36 10.14
CA ASN A 17 -9.10 7.58 9.56
C ASN A 17 -10.44 7.83 10.28
N VAL A 18 -10.40 8.31 11.52
CA VAL A 18 -11.60 8.59 12.32
C VAL A 18 -12.03 10.05 12.19
N ASN A 19 -11.07 10.98 12.16
CA ASN A 19 -11.35 12.40 12.03
C ASN A 19 -10.27 13.09 11.21
N TYR A 20 -10.65 13.62 10.05
CA TYR A 20 -9.76 14.38 9.15
C TYR A 20 -9.21 15.66 9.76
N GLU A 21 -9.86 16.24 10.78
CA GLU A 21 -9.35 17.45 11.45
C GLU A 21 -7.96 17.26 12.07
N PHE A 22 -7.58 16.02 12.40
CA PHE A 22 -6.24 15.75 12.91
C PHE A 22 -5.12 16.12 11.93
N TYR A 23 -5.36 16.06 10.63
CA TYR A 23 -4.38 16.50 9.61
C TYR A 23 -4.12 18.02 9.66
N ASN A 24 -5.05 18.79 10.22
CA ASN A 24 -4.89 20.25 10.40
C ASN A 24 -4.20 20.61 11.73
N GLN A 25 -4.22 19.70 12.70
CA GLN A 25 -3.72 19.95 14.06
C GLN A 25 -2.28 19.52 14.26
N LYS A 26 -1.82 18.52 13.50
CA LYS A 26 -0.48 17.98 13.64
C LYS A 26 0.04 17.41 12.32
N PRO A 27 1.37 17.29 12.14
CA PRO A 27 1.96 16.72 10.94
C PRO A 27 1.46 15.28 10.68
N ASP A 28 1.12 14.97 9.42
CA ASP A 28 0.60 13.65 9.03
C ASP A 28 1.46 12.48 9.52
N TYR A 29 2.78 12.63 9.47
CA TYR A 29 3.68 11.56 9.90
C TYR A 29 3.57 11.18 11.37
N THR A 30 2.99 12.04 12.22
CA THR A 30 2.81 11.84 13.68
C THR A 30 1.46 11.25 14.06
N LEU A 31 0.52 11.07 13.11
CA LEU A 31 -0.79 10.49 13.37
C LEU A 31 -0.64 9.04 13.84
N GLN A 32 -1.25 8.75 15.01
CA GLN A 32 -1.11 7.47 15.70
C GLN A 32 -2.27 6.52 15.36
N LEU A 33 -2.09 5.25 15.71
CA LEU A 33 -3.19 4.29 15.72
C LEU A 33 -4.18 4.61 16.84
N THR A 34 -5.47 4.35 16.58
CA THR A 34 -6.49 4.25 17.61
C THR A 34 -6.31 2.95 18.41
N GLU A 35 -7.04 2.78 19.52
CA GLU A 35 -7.04 1.50 20.24
C GLU A 35 -7.49 0.35 19.32
N LEU A 36 -8.54 0.55 18.52
CA LEU A 36 -8.96 -0.42 17.51
C LEU A 36 -7.83 -0.71 16.50
N GLY A 37 -7.10 0.31 16.08
CA GLY A 37 -5.96 0.13 15.16
C GLY A 37 -4.84 -0.71 15.76
N LYS A 38 -4.59 -0.60 17.07
CA LYS A 38 -3.63 -1.44 17.80
C LYS A 38 -4.09 -2.90 17.89
N GLU A 39 -5.38 -3.12 18.15
CA GLU A 39 -5.98 -4.47 18.13
C GLU A 39 -5.90 -5.11 16.75
N GLN A 40 -6.21 -4.34 15.69
CA GLN A 40 -6.08 -4.78 14.31
C GLN A 40 -4.63 -5.17 13.97
N ALA A 41 -3.65 -4.42 14.45
CA ALA A 41 -2.24 -4.71 14.24
C ALA A 41 -1.78 -6.01 14.93
N LEU A 42 -2.28 -6.27 16.14
CA LEU A 42 -2.04 -7.54 16.85
C LEU A 42 -2.64 -8.73 16.10
N GLU A 43 -3.85 -8.58 15.59
CA GLU A 43 -4.52 -9.64 14.82
C GLU A 43 -3.84 -9.88 13.47
N ALA A 44 -3.39 -8.82 12.79
CA ALA A 44 -2.59 -8.96 11.57
C ALA A 44 -1.29 -9.71 11.83
N GLY A 45 -0.67 -9.53 13.00
CA GLY A 45 0.50 -10.30 13.41
C GLY A 45 0.23 -11.80 13.53
N LYS A 46 -0.90 -12.20 14.15
CA LYS A 46 -1.33 -13.61 14.24
C LYS A 46 -1.59 -14.19 12.84
N ASN A 47 -2.31 -13.46 12.00
CA ASN A 47 -2.60 -13.88 10.63
C ASN A 47 -1.33 -14.05 9.78
N LEU A 48 -0.33 -13.20 9.96
CA LEU A 48 0.95 -13.33 9.26
C LEU A 48 1.76 -14.53 9.75
N ILE A 49 1.81 -14.76 11.08
CA ILE A 49 2.59 -15.86 11.64
C ILE A 49 2.02 -17.22 11.24
N GLU A 50 0.68 -17.34 11.10
CA GLU A 50 0.03 -18.54 10.57
C GLU A 50 0.48 -18.85 9.13
N LYS A 51 0.70 -17.81 8.32
CA LYS A 51 1.14 -17.95 6.91
C LYS A 51 2.64 -18.15 6.76
N ILE A 52 3.43 -17.55 7.64
CA ILE A 52 4.90 -17.50 7.55
C ILE A 52 5.53 -18.61 8.40
N GLY A 53 5.03 -18.84 9.61
CA GLY A 53 5.61 -19.74 10.62
C GLY A 53 6.52 -19.01 11.60
N PHE A 54 6.45 -19.41 12.89
CA PHE A 54 7.14 -18.74 14.01
C PHE A 54 8.68 -18.74 13.89
N ASP A 55 9.27 -19.82 13.37
CA ASP A 55 10.72 -20.02 13.25
C ASP A 55 11.27 -19.66 11.85
N LYS A 56 10.47 -18.93 11.04
CA LYS A 56 10.90 -18.49 9.71
C LYS A 56 11.44 -17.08 9.72
N LYS A 57 12.58 -16.89 9.05
CA LYS A 57 13.15 -15.56 8.85
C LYS A 57 12.22 -14.69 8.00
N VAL A 58 12.09 -13.43 8.37
CA VAL A 58 11.28 -12.44 7.67
C VAL A 58 11.97 -11.09 7.63
N MET A 59 11.90 -10.42 6.46
CA MET A 59 12.35 -9.06 6.27
C MET A 59 11.14 -8.13 6.21
N PHE A 60 11.11 -7.11 7.08
CA PHE A 60 10.12 -6.05 7.06
C PHE A 60 10.67 -4.77 6.46
N TYR A 61 9.90 -4.17 5.54
CA TYR A 61 10.05 -2.79 5.11
C TYR A 61 8.88 -1.99 5.66
N ILE A 62 9.16 -0.85 6.27
CA ILE A 62 8.17 -0.09 7.03
C ILE A 62 8.16 1.35 6.53
N SER A 63 6.99 1.88 6.23
CA SER A 63 6.84 3.32 6.03
C SER A 63 7.19 4.06 7.33
N PRO A 64 7.89 5.23 7.28
CA PRO A 64 8.35 5.92 8.48
C PRO A 64 7.25 6.68 9.24
N LEU A 65 5.99 6.61 8.81
CA LEU A 65 4.87 7.28 9.49
C LEU A 65 4.50 6.52 10.78
N TRP A 66 4.11 7.23 11.83
CA TRP A 66 3.87 6.62 13.14
C TRP A 66 2.83 5.51 13.10
N ARG A 67 1.73 5.68 12.38
CA ARG A 67 0.69 4.64 12.24
C ARG A 67 1.21 3.32 11.64
N THR A 68 2.16 3.37 10.73
CA THR A 68 2.81 2.17 10.17
C THR A 68 3.84 1.57 11.12
N ARG A 69 4.61 2.39 11.84
CA ARG A 69 5.52 1.93 12.90
C ARG A 69 4.76 1.21 14.00
N GLN A 70 3.67 1.80 14.50
CA GLN A 70 2.82 1.18 15.53
C GLN A 70 2.11 -0.09 15.02
N THR A 71 1.75 -0.13 13.73
CA THR A 71 1.24 -1.36 13.12
C THR A 71 2.31 -2.44 13.10
N PHE A 72 3.53 -2.10 12.70
CA PHE A 72 4.65 -3.05 12.77
C PHE A 72 4.92 -3.51 14.20
N GLU A 73 4.91 -2.62 15.20
CA GLU A 73 5.07 -2.99 16.61
C GLU A 73 4.02 -4.02 17.07
N GLY A 74 2.76 -3.83 16.68
CA GLY A 74 1.68 -4.78 16.95
C GLY A 74 1.93 -6.14 16.29
N ILE A 75 2.27 -6.15 15.00
CA ILE A 75 2.61 -7.35 14.23
C ILE A 75 3.82 -8.07 14.84
N TYR A 76 4.87 -7.33 15.18
CA TYR A 76 6.14 -7.85 15.70
C TYR A 76 5.96 -8.71 16.95
N LYS A 77 4.96 -8.39 17.81
CA LYS A 77 4.68 -9.16 19.03
C LYS A 77 4.33 -10.63 18.78
N SER A 78 3.92 -10.98 17.56
CA SER A 78 3.60 -12.37 17.17
C SER A 78 4.81 -13.15 16.66
N PHE A 79 5.94 -12.48 16.42
CA PHE A 79 7.12 -13.09 15.82
C PHE A 79 8.23 -13.38 16.83
N ASN A 80 9.06 -14.38 16.53
CA ASN A 80 10.31 -14.59 17.24
C ASN A 80 11.28 -13.45 16.88
N PRO A 81 11.73 -12.62 17.85
CA PRO A 81 12.61 -11.48 17.57
C PRO A 81 13.88 -11.83 16.80
N SER A 82 14.46 -13.03 17.04
CA SER A 82 15.68 -13.47 16.36
C SER A 82 15.48 -13.79 14.87
N MET A 83 14.23 -13.94 14.42
CA MET A 83 13.87 -14.24 13.02
C MET A 83 13.50 -12.99 12.23
N VAL A 84 13.37 -11.83 12.88
CA VAL A 84 12.93 -10.59 12.25
C VAL A 84 14.09 -9.66 11.94
N THR A 85 14.17 -9.24 10.69
CA THR A 85 14.97 -8.10 10.25
C THR A 85 14.05 -7.02 9.73
N TYR A 86 14.31 -5.76 10.02
CA TYR A 86 13.46 -4.67 9.53
C TYR A 86 14.25 -3.42 9.21
N ARG A 87 13.67 -2.59 8.35
CA ARG A 87 14.15 -1.24 8.07
C ARG A 87 13.01 -0.35 7.57
N GLU A 88 13.19 0.95 7.74
CA GLU A 88 12.27 1.96 7.19
C GLU A 88 12.69 2.36 5.77
N ASP A 89 11.70 2.72 4.96
CA ASP A 89 11.92 3.31 3.65
C ASP A 89 10.88 4.41 3.37
N PRO A 90 11.31 5.69 3.22
CA PRO A 90 10.39 6.80 2.98
C PRO A 90 9.64 6.72 1.64
N ARG A 91 10.13 5.94 0.67
CA ARG A 91 9.48 5.79 -0.64
C ARG A 91 8.17 5.04 -0.59
N ILE A 92 7.91 4.29 0.51
CA ILE A 92 6.64 3.59 0.73
C ILE A 92 5.71 4.33 1.71
N ARG A 93 5.88 5.68 1.90
CA ARG A 93 4.94 6.52 2.63
C ARG A 93 3.62 6.67 1.86
N GLU A 94 2.58 7.18 2.52
CA GLU A 94 1.30 7.45 1.86
C GLU A 94 1.42 8.64 0.89
N GLN A 95 0.45 8.77 0.00
CA GLN A 95 0.28 9.94 -0.85
C GLN A 95 0.21 11.19 0.02
N GLU A 96 0.96 12.22 -0.34
CA GLU A 96 0.93 13.53 0.32
C GLU A 96 -0.35 14.26 -0.06
N TRP A 97 -1.15 14.64 0.96
CA TRP A 97 -2.43 15.35 0.75
C TRP A 97 -2.29 16.87 0.88
N GLY A 98 -1.07 17.39 0.93
CA GLY A 98 -0.82 18.81 1.02
C GLY A 98 -1.33 19.44 2.33
N HIS A 99 -1.70 20.70 2.25
CA HIS A 99 -2.16 21.48 3.41
C HIS A 99 -3.65 21.84 3.32
N LEU A 100 -4.50 20.83 3.17
CA LEU A 100 -5.96 21.02 3.16
C LEU A 100 -6.42 21.48 4.55
N ARG A 101 -6.96 22.69 4.63
CA ARG A 101 -7.14 23.41 5.90
C ARG A 101 -8.49 23.15 6.61
N ASN A 102 -9.45 22.56 5.92
CA ASN A 102 -10.77 22.31 6.48
C ASN A 102 -11.53 21.20 5.73
N PRO A 103 -12.56 20.60 6.34
CA PRO A 103 -13.34 19.52 5.70
C PRO A 103 -13.93 19.87 4.35
N ALA A 104 -14.45 21.09 4.18
CA ALA A 104 -15.06 21.52 2.91
C ALA A 104 -14.03 21.58 1.75
N GLU A 105 -12.78 21.93 2.05
CA GLU A 105 -11.68 21.89 1.08
C GLU A 105 -11.30 20.47 0.75
N CYS A 106 -11.26 19.54 1.73
CA CYS A 106 -11.07 18.12 1.50
C CYS A 106 -12.16 17.56 0.58
N ASP A 107 -13.44 17.82 0.90
CA ASP A 107 -14.57 17.35 0.11
C ASP A 107 -14.53 17.87 -1.33
N ARG A 108 -14.15 19.15 -1.52
CA ARG A 108 -13.96 19.73 -2.86
C ARG A 108 -12.87 19.00 -3.64
N VAL A 109 -11.71 18.80 -3.01
CA VAL A 109 -10.57 18.13 -3.65
C VAL A 109 -10.89 16.67 -3.96
N GLU A 110 -11.57 15.95 -3.08
CA GLU A 110 -12.01 14.58 -3.35
C GLU A 110 -12.97 14.51 -4.54
N LYS A 111 -13.93 15.43 -4.63
CA LYS A 111 -14.86 15.51 -5.76
C LYS A 111 -14.14 15.82 -7.07
N GLU A 112 -13.27 16.83 -7.09
CA GLU A 112 -12.46 17.15 -8.27
C GLU A 112 -11.61 15.97 -8.71
N ARG A 113 -10.99 15.27 -7.75
CA ARG A 113 -10.19 14.07 -7.98
C ARG A 113 -11.01 12.93 -8.58
N GLU A 114 -12.24 12.74 -8.13
CA GLU A 114 -13.14 11.72 -8.70
C GLU A 114 -13.58 12.06 -10.13
N GLU A 115 -13.76 13.34 -10.44
CA GLU A 115 -14.17 13.82 -11.78
C GLU A 115 -12.99 13.80 -12.76
N PHE A 116 -11.78 14.16 -12.31
CA PHE A 116 -10.59 14.24 -13.15
C PHE A 116 -9.94 12.86 -13.41
N GLY A 117 -10.09 11.94 -12.45
CA GLY A 117 -9.38 10.66 -12.40
C GLY A 117 -8.34 10.63 -11.27
N THR A 118 -8.51 9.67 -10.39
CA THR A 118 -7.73 9.56 -9.13
C THR A 118 -6.23 9.41 -9.38
N PHE A 119 -5.84 8.71 -10.45
CA PHE A 119 -4.43 8.40 -10.69
C PHE A 119 -3.58 9.62 -11.05
N TYR A 120 -4.09 10.48 -11.92
CA TYR A 120 -3.35 11.64 -12.40
C TYR A 120 -3.67 12.93 -11.66
N TYR A 121 -4.78 12.99 -10.92
CA TYR A 121 -5.12 14.20 -10.18
C TYR A 121 -4.07 14.48 -9.11
N ARG A 122 -3.44 15.65 -9.19
CA ARG A 122 -2.50 16.14 -8.17
C ARG A 122 -3.25 16.88 -7.08
N ILE A 123 -3.11 16.41 -5.85
CA ILE A 123 -3.62 17.15 -4.68
C ILE A 123 -2.90 18.51 -4.61
N PRO A 124 -3.59 19.62 -4.37
CA PRO A 124 -2.95 20.93 -4.18
C PRO A 124 -1.87 20.84 -3.10
N ASP A 125 -0.68 21.33 -3.41
CA ASP A 125 0.52 21.24 -2.56
C ASP A 125 0.92 19.80 -2.14
N GLY A 126 0.41 18.79 -2.84
CA GLY A 126 0.62 17.39 -2.55
C GLY A 126 1.05 16.54 -3.75
N GLU A 127 0.85 15.24 -3.64
CA GLU A 127 1.18 14.25 -4.67
C GLU A 127 -0.06 13.83 -5.48
N SER A 128 0.15 13.41 -6.72
CA SER A 128 -0.76 12.52 -7.46
C SER A 128 -0.47 11.05 -7.12
N CYS A 129 -1.36 10.12 -7.48
CA CYS A 129 -1.02 8.70 -7.40
C CYS A 129 0.10 8.32 -8.38
N ALA A 130 0.27 9.04 -9.49
CA ALA A 130 1.39 8.85 -10.40
C ALA A 130 2.74 9.12 -9.72
N ASP A 131 2.86 10.17 -8.87
CA ASP A 131 4.08 10.40 -8.08
C ASP A 131 4.35 9.26 -7.09
N VAL A 132 3.29 8.73 -6.48
CA VAL A 132 3.40 7.54 -5.60
C VAL A 132 3.87 6.32 -6.38
N TYR A 133 3.35 6.10 -7.58
CA TYR A 133 3.76 5.03 -8.48
C TYR A 133 5.25 5.14 -8.86
N ASP A 134 5.74 6.34 -9.17
CA ASP A 134 7.13 6.59 -9.53
C ASP A 134 8.09 6.27 -8.38
N ARG A 135 7.78 6.75 -7.16
CA ARG A 135 8.64 6.44 -6.00
C ARG A 135 8.53 4.99 -5.53
N ALA A 136 7.38 4.33 -5.74
CA ALA A 136 7.25 2.89 -5.53
C ALA A 136 8.10 2.11 -6.54
N SER A 137 8.18 2.56 -7.81
CA SER A 137 9.05 1.98 -8.83
C SER A 137 10.53 2.09 -8.46
N ASP A 138 10.95 3.22 -7.89
CA ASP A 138 12.31 3.38 -7.37
C ASP A 138 12.57 2.48 -6.15
N PHE A 139 11.58 2.30 -5.26
CA PHE A 139 11.70 1.34 -4.15
C PHE A 139 11.93 -0.10 -4.66
N PHE A 140 11.34 -0.49 -5.78
CA PHE A 140 11.57 -1.81 -6.37
C PHE A 140 13.02 -2.05 -6.78
N ASN A 141 13.77 -1.02 -7.17
CA ASN A 141 15.20 -1.15 -7.42
C ASN A 141 15.96 -1.61 -6.16
N THR A 142 15.52 -1.14 -4.98
CA THR A 142 16.07 -1.59 -3.71
C THR A 142 15.63 -3.03 -3.38
N LEU A 143 14.35 -3.35 -3.56
CA LEU A 143 13.84 -4.70 -3.34
C LEU A 143 14.57 -5.73 -4.20
N HIS A 144 14.73 -5.47 -5.50
CA HIS A 144 15.37 -6.39 -6.41
C HIS A 144 16.84 -6.64 -6.03
N ARG A 145 17.61 -5.60 -5.68
CA ARG A 145 18.99 -5.77 -5.18
C ARG A 145 19.04 -6.58 -3.88
N ASP A 146 18.05 -6.39 -3.00
CA ASP A 146 18.01 -7.18 -1.77
C ASP A 146 17.65 -8.64 -2.04
N PHE A 147 16.74 -8.90 -2.98
CA PHE A 147 16.38 -10.26 -3.40
C PHE A 147 17.54 -11.03 -4.04
N GLU A 148 18.55 -10.34 -4.57
CA GLU A 148 19.78 -10.96 -5.11
C GLU A 148 20.73 -11.46 -4.00
N LYS A 149 20.59 -10.96 -2.78
CA LYS A 149 21.42 -11.40 -1.64
C LYS A 149 21.10 -12.85 -1.29
N THR A 150 22.15 -13.64 -1.10
CA THR A 150 22.03 -15.08 -0.79
C THR A 150 21.24 -15.34 0.50
N GLU A 151 21.36 -14.44 1.48
CA GLU A 151 20.74 -14.57 2.80
C GLU A 151 19.37 -13.87 2.91
N PHE A 152 18.81 -13.36 1.81
CA PHE A 152 17.52 -12.71 1.89
C PHE A 152 16.43 -13.73 2.30
N PRO A 153 15.58 -13.39 3.29
CA PRO A 153 14.54 -14.30 3.79
C PRO A 153 13.54 -14.75 2.71
N GLU A 154 12.98 -15.96 2.89
CA GLU A 154 11.89 -16.46 2.03
C GLU A 154 10.60 -15.64 2.15
N ASN A 155 10.46 -14.81 3.19
CA ASN A 155 9.30 -13.98 3.45
C ASN A 155 9.69 -12.51 3.57
N CYS A 156 8.95 -11.66 2.87
CA CYS A 156 9.08 -10.22 2.88
C CYS A 156 7.73 -9.58 3.24
N VAL A 157 7.69 -8.67 4.19
CA VAL A 157 6.48 -7.94 4.60
C VAL A 157 6.71 -6.45 4.41
N ILE A 158 5.80 -5.77 3.75
CA ILE A 158 5.84 -4.32 3.52
C ILE A 158 4.66 -3.70 4.25
N VAL A 159 4.92 -2.97 5.34
CA VAL A 159 3.90 -2.26 6.12
C VAL A 159 3.81 -0.84 5.59
N THR A 160 2.69 -0.50 4.99
CA THR A 160 2.49 0.73 4.25
C THR A 160 1.03 1.22 4.30
N HIS A 161 0.53 1.87 3.26
CA HIS A 161 -0.73 2.62 3.25
C HIS A 161 -1.61 2.22 2.06
N GLY A 162 -2.84 2.75 2.05
CA GLY A 162 -3.85 2.36 1.07
C GLY A 162 -3.47 2.68 -0.38
N THR A 163 -3.21 3.94 -0.67
CA THR A 163 -2.82 4.37 -2.03
C THR A 163 -1.49 3.75 -2.43
N SER A 164 -0.53 3.67 -1.49
CA SER A 164 0.77 3.06 -1.76
C SER A 164 0.66 1.58 -2.14
N ILE A 165 -0.21 0.79 -1.48
CA ILE A 165 -0.46 -0.63 -1.85
C ILE A 165 -1.02 -0.72 -3.27
N ARG A 166 -2.01 0.12 -3.60
CA ARG A 166 -2.62 0.13 -4.94
C ARG A 166 -1.58 0.46 -6.02
N CYS A 167 -0.72 1.45 -5.80
CA CYS A 167 0.37 1.81 -6.71
C CYS A 167 1.44 0.71 -6.81
N ILE A 168 1.80 0.07 -5.69
CA ILE A 168 2.73 -1.07 -5.67
C ILE A 168 2.16 -2.24 -6.50
N LEU A 169 0.90 -2.60 -6.30
CA LEU A 169 0.26 -3.68 -7.04
C LEU A 169 0.11 -3.33 -8.53
N MET A 170 -0.31 -2.10 -8.84
CA MET A 170 -0.38 -1.60 -10.21
C MET A 170 0.98 -1.74 -10.90
N ARG A 171 2.05 -1.29 -10.27
CA ARG A 171 3.40 -1.37 -10.84
C ARG A 171 3.90 -2.81 -10.98
N TRP A 172 3.61 -3.66 -9.98
CA TRP A 172 4.09 -5.04 -9.97
C TRP A 172 3.39 -5.93 -10.99
N PHE A 173 2.08 -5.80 -11.12
CA PHE A 173 1.26 -6.62 -11.99
C PHE A 173 0.93 -5.97 -13.34
N HIS A 174 1.49 -4.78 -13.61
CA HIS A 174 1.25 -4.00 -14.83
C HIS A 174 -0.25 -3.72 -15.07
N LEU A 175 -0.96 -3.36 -13.99
CA LEU A 175 -2.37 -2.96 -14.12
C LEU A 175 -2.47 -1.65 -14.91
N THR A 176 -3.56 -1.51 -15.65
CA THR A 176 -3.86 -0.27 -16.38
C THR A 176 -4.30 0.84 -15.42
N VAL A 177 -4.40 2.07 -15.94
CA VAL A 177 -4.92 3.20 -15.14
C VAL A 177 -6.38 2.96 -14.81
N GLU A 178 -7.17 2.40 -15.73
CA GLU A 178 -8.57 2.07 -15.52
C GLU A 178 -8.74 1.03 -14.41
N GLU A 179 -7.93 -0.03 -14.41
CA GLU A 179 -7.93 -1.03 -13.33
C GLU A 179 -7.54 -0.43 -11.98
N PHE A 180 -6.60 0.54 -11.98
CA PHE A 180 -6.28 1.29 -10.77
C PHE A 180 -7.45 2.13 -10.31
N GLU A 181 -8.12 2.87 -11.20
CA GLU A 181 -9.28 3.71 -10.88
C GLU A 181 -10.44 2.91 -10.26
N GLU A 182 -10.70 1.73 -10.81
CA GLU A 182 -11.74 0.81 -10.33
C GLU A 182 -11.36 0.15 -9.00
N SER A 183 -10.08 0.06 -8.66
CA SER A 183 -9.66 -0.60 -7.41
C SER A 183 -10.08 0.19 -6.17
N ALA A 184 -10.52 -0.52 -5.13
CA ALA A 184 -10.88 0.08 -3.86
C ALA A 184 -9.64 0.22 -2.95
N ASN A 185 -9.70 1.18 -2.02
CA ASN A 185 -8.68 1.26 -0.97
C ASN A 185 -8.75 0.01 -0.07
N PRO A 186 -7.61 -0.62 0.24
CA PRO A 186 -7.54 -1.70 1.21
C PRO A 186 -8.17 -1.31 2.56
N LYS A 187 -8.71 -2.27 3.30
CA LYS A 187 -9.15 -2.06 4.69
C LYS A 187 -7.93 -1.91 5.62
N ASN A 188 -8.13 -1.32 6.80
CA ASN A 188 -7.07 -1.25 7.81
C ASN A 188 -6.58 -2.66 8.19
N CYS A 189 -5.28 -2.85 8.27
CA CYS A 189 -4.60 -4.12 8.47
C CYS A 189 -4.92 -5.21 7.44
N GLU A 190 -5.49 -4.86 6.28
CA GLU A 190 -5.65 -5.82 5.19
C GLU A 190 -4.29 -6.27 4.67
N ILE A 191 -4.18 -7.58 4.40
CA ILE A 191 -2.95 -8.26 3.99
C ILE A 191 -3.12 -8.78 2.57
N PHE A 192 -2.29 -8.29 1.66
CA PHE A 192 -2.19 -8.80 0.29
C PHE A 192 -0.98 -9.73 0.20
N GLN A 193 -1.22 -10.97 -0.18
CA GLN A 193 -0.17 -11.96 -0.35
C GLN A 193 0.15 -12.16 -1.83
N MET A 194 1.42 -11.96 -2.17
CA MET A 194 1.99 -12.31 -3.46
C MET A 194 2.91 -13.51 -3.29
N GLN A 195 2.67 -14.59 -4.01
CA GLN A 195 3.41 -15.85 -3.91
C GLN A 195 4.17 -16.14 -5.19
N LEU A 196 5.46 -16.46 -5.05
CA LEU A 196 6.31 -16.89 -6.16
C LEU A 196 5.84 -18.27 -6.67
N GLN A 197 5.59 -18.37 -7.97
CA GLN A 197 5.20 -19.60 -8.64
C GLN A 197 6.41 -20.28 -9.30
N ASP A 198 6.26 -21.54 -9.70
CA ASP A 198 7.32 -22.33 -10.35
C ASP A 198 7.84 -21.70 -11.65
N ASN A 199 7.01 -20.90 -12.33
CA ASN A 199 7.40 -20.16 -13.53
C ASN A 199 8.22 -18.88 -13.24
N GLY A 200 8.60 -18.64 -11.98
CA GLY A 200 9.38 -17.47 -11.54
C GLY A 200 8.60 -16.15 -11.47
N LYS A 201 7.28 -16.16 -11.68
CA LYS A 201 6.39 -15.00 -11.56
C LYS A 201 5.63 -15.03 -10.24
N TYR A 202 5.28 -13.87 -9.72
CA TYR A 202 4.41 -13.78 -8.54
C TYR A 202 2.94 -13.81 -8.95
N LYS A 203 2.13 -14.51 -8.16
CA LYS A 203 0.67 -14.50 -8.24
C LYS A 203 0.11 -13.79 -7.00
N LEU A 204 -0.83 -12.89 -7.22
CA LEU A 204 -1.59 -12.26 -6.13
C LEU A 204 -2.63 -13.27 -5.64
N LEU A 205 -2.54 -13.69 -4.36
CA LEU A 205 -3.47 -14.64 -3.75
C LEU A 205 -4.65 -13.93 -3.08
N THR A 206 -4.47 -12.70 -2.60
CA THR A 206 -5.54 -11.87 -2.04
C THR A 206 -5.97 -10.89 -3.13
N PRO A 207 -7.16 -11.05 -3.73
CA PRO A 207 -7.60 -10.17 -4.81
C PRO A 207 -7.81 -8.75 -4.31
N LEU A 208 -7.56 -7.76 -5.19
CA LEU A 208 -8.01 -6.39 -4.95
C LEU A 208 -9.54 -6.34 -4.93
N SER A 209 -10.09 -5.57 -4.02
CA SER A 209 -11.50 -5.18 -4.09
C SER A 209 -11.66 -4.10 -5.15
N TYR A 210 -12.78 -4.14 -5.86
CA TYR A 210 -13.12 -3.15 -6.88
C TYR A 210 -14.37 -2.38 -6.48
N LYS A 211 -14.41 -1.10 -6.85
CA LYS A 211 -15.62 -0.26 -6.79
C LYS A 211 -16.53 -0.64 -7.96
N GLU A 212 -17.78 -0.25 -7.90
CA GLU A 212 -18.60 -0.28 -9.10
C GLU A 212 -17.97 0.59 -10.19
N PRO A 213 -17.94 0.13 -11.46
CA PRO A 213 -17.29 0.87 -12.54
C PRO A 213 -17.92 2.25 -12.70
N LYS A 214 -17.17 3.31 -12.44
CA LYS A 214 -17.60 4.70 -12.71
C LYS A 214 -17.25 5.15 -14.13
N SER A 215 -16.24 4.52 -14.75
CA SER A 215 -15.77 4.91 -16.07
C SER A 215 -16.58 4.26 -17.18
N ILE A 216 -17.19 5.09 -18.02
CA ILE A 216 -17.78 4.68 -19.28
C ILE A 216 -16.73 4.55 -20.42
N TYR A 217 -15.50 4.99 -20.14
CA TYR A 217 -14.42 4.97 -21.12
C TYR A 217 -13.44 3.84 -20.76
N LYS A 218 -13.56 2.71 -21.49
CA LYS A 218 -12.57 1.62 -21.41
C LYS A 218 -11.84 1.53 -22.74
N PHE A 219 -10.49 1.60 -22.68
CA PHE A 219 -9.68 1.40 -23.86
C PHE A 219 -9.78 -0.06 -24.32
N ASN A 220 -10.11 -0.28 -25.57
CA ASN A 220 -10.25 -1.62 -26.11
C ASN A 220 -8.88 -2.16 -26.57
N TRP A 221 -8.21 -2.91 -25.68
CA TRP A 221 -6.90 -3.49 -25.96
C TRP A 221 -6.92 -4.62 -26.98
N GLU A 222 -8.08 -5.30 -27.17
CA GLU A 222 -8.24 -6.33 -28.21
C GLU A 222 -8.37 -5.72 -29.60
N ASN A 223 -8.92 -4.53 -29.70
CA ASN A 223 -9.06 -3.79 -30.94
C ASN A 223 -8.79 -2.28 -30.74
N PRO A 224 -7.51 -1.87 -30.66
CA PRO A 224 -7.13 -0.48 -30.39
C PRO A 224 -7.69 0.52 -31.42
N CYS A 225 -7.96 0.10 -32.67
CA CYS A 225 -8.49 0.98 -33.70
C CYS A 225 -9.93 1.45 -33.42
N LYS A 226 -10.69 0.73 -32.58
CA LYS A 226 -12.04 1.16 -32.16
C LYS A 226 -12.03 2.33 -31.17
N ASN A 227 -10.87 2.67 -30.61
CA ASN A 227 -10.73 3.79 -29.68
C ASN A 227 -10.56 5.15 -30.38
N ILE A 228 -10.34 5.14 -31.70
CA ILE A 228 -10.03 6.36 -32.49
C ILE A 228 -11.29 7.19 -32.81
N ASN A 229 -12.47 6.64 -32.59
CA ASN A 229 -13.77 7.26 -32.88
C ASN A 229 -14.50 7.75 -31.63
N LEU A 230 -13.78 8.15 -30.59
CA LEU A 230 -14.33 8.80 -29.40
C LEU A 230 -14.34 10.31 -29.56
#